data_da1fe393f8aefcac9291056ab871f7ec
#
_entry.id   da1fe393f8aefcac9291056ab871f7ec
#
_cell.length_a   1.000
_cell.length_b   1.000
_cell.length_c   1.000
_cell.angle_alpha   90.00
_cell.angle_beta   90.00
_cell.angle_gamma   90.00
#
_symmetry.space_group_name_H-M   'P 1'
#
loop_
_entity.id
_entity.type
_entity.pdbx_description
1 polymer ?
#
loop_
_entity_poly.entity_id
_entity_poly.type
_entity_poly.pdbx_seq_one_letter_code
_entity_poly.pdbx_strand_id
1 'polypeptide(L)'
;MNYRNPFSIALLLLLPICNSACTGKSSSQAGKADTVVVEPMYKLYPTTNNWNFLKLNTADGRIWIVQYAINDDSKRFAVALNKTSLLPSGTRPSAGRFALIPTSNIWNFILLDQVDGRQWQVQWGLKEEDAMVLPIPQSD
;
A
#
# COMPACT_ATOMS: atom_id res chain seq x y z
N MET A 1 51.86 -52.86 -40.46
CA MET A 1 53.02 -52.97 -39.59
C MET A 1 52.50 -52.73 -38.19
N ASN A 2 52.10 -53.82 -37.52
CA ASN A 2 52.79 -54.52 -36.43
C ASN A 2 53.35 -53.58 -35.36
N TYR A 3 52.84 -53.61 -34.11
CA TYR A 3 53.20 -54.46 -32.96
C TYR A 3 52.29 -54.07 -31.76
N ARG A 4 51.43 -54.89 -31.21
CA ARG A 4 51.51 -55.94 -30.15
C ARG A 4 51.80 -55.41 -28.77
N ASN A 5 50.78 -55.62 -27.91
CA ASN A 5 50.75 -55.75 -26.45
C ASN A 5 51.96 -56.54 -25.91
N PRO A 6 52.28 -56.63 -24.59
CA PRO A 6 51.30 -57.01 -23.54
C PRO A 6 51.70 -56.52 -22.10
N PHE A 7 50.93 -56.99 -21.15
CA PHE A 7 51.13 -57.40 -19.77
C PHE A 7 50.48 -56.58 -18.65
N SER A 8 49.46 -57.27 -18.17
CA SER A 8 48.91 -57.30 -16.81
C SER A 8 49.90 -57.08 -15.68
N ILE A 9 49.47 -56.35 -14.68
CA ILE A 9 49.71 -56.67 -13.27
C ILE A 9 48.53 -56.17 -12.46
N ALA A 10 47.80 -57.08 -11.84
CA ALA A 10 46.78 -56.81 -10.84
C ALA A 10 47.47 -56.46 -9.53
N LEU A 11 47.12 -55.30 -8.95
CA LEU A 11 47.46 -55.01 -7.59
C LEU A 11 46.18 -54.63 -6.80
N LEU A 12 45.82 -55.60 -5.98
CA LEU A 12 44.70 -55.48 -5.03
C LEU A 12 45.15 -54.59 -3.88
N LEU A 13 44.63 -53.41 -3.77
CA LEU A 13 44.81 -52.55 -2.58
C LEU A 13 43.47 -52.25 -1.94
N LEU A 14 43.36 -52.74 -0.72
CA LEU A 14 42.24 -52.51 0.22
C LEU A 14 41.99 -51.01 0.41
N LEU A 15 40.76 -50.58 0.17
CA LEU A 15 40.30 -49.24 0.54
C LEU A 15 39.78 -49.24 1.98
N PRO A 16 40.16 -48.25 2.83
CA PRO A 16 39.48 -48.03 4.09
C PRO A 16 38.14 -47.35 3.84
N ILE A 17 37.09 -47.90 4.45
CA ILE A 17 35.76 -47.30 4.49
C ILE A 17 35.82 -46.06 5.40
N CYS A 18 35.91 -44.89 4.81
CA CYS A 18 35.66 -43.63 5.55
C CYS A 18 34.15 -43.41 5.64
N ASN A 19 33.58 -43.70 6.81
CA ASN A 19 32.25 -43.25 7.21
C ASN A 19 32.33 -41.74 7.49
N SER A 20 32.12 -40.91 6.48
CA SER A 20 31.86 -39.52 6.65
C SER A 20 30.37 -39.33 6.98
N ALA A 21 30.07 -39.18 8.25
CA ALA A 21 28.77 -38.71 8.69
C ALA A 21 28.58 -37.25 8.20
N CYS A 22 27.85 -37.07 7.10
CA CYS A 22 27.32 -35.76 6.72
C CYS A 22 26.27 -35.35 7.74
N THR A 23 26.69 -34.58 8.74
CA THR A 23 25.78 -33.76 9.53
C THR A 23 25.22 -32.64 8.62
N GLY A 24 24.12 -32.93 7.95
CA GLY A 24 23.34 -31.94 7.26
C GLY A 24 22.85 -30.89 8.26
N LYS A 25 23.49 -29.72 8.27
CA LYS A 25 22.89 -28.53 8.87
C LYS A 25 21.63 -28.20 8.06
N SER A 26 20.47 -28.60 8.56
CA SER A 26 19.21 -28.08 8.15
C SER A 26 19.21 -26.59 8.47
N SER A 27 19.47 -25.74 7.48
CA SER A 27 19.18 -24.32 7.58
C SER A 27 17.67 -24.20 7.53
N SER A 28 17.04 -24.12 8.70
CA SER A 28 15.67 -23.66 8.81
C SER A 28 15.63 -22.23 8.29
N GLN A 29 15.25 -22.04 7.02
CA GLN A 29 14.76 -20.76 6.55
C GLN A 29 13.52 -20.45 7.39
N ALA A 30 13.69 -19.54 8.36
CA ALA A 30 12.56 -18.90 9.02
C ALA A 30 11.75 -18.22 7.90
N GLY A 31 10.64 -18.80 7.53
CA GLY A 31 9.68 -18.22 6.61
C GLY A 31 9.32 -16.85 7.14
N LYS A 32 9.66 -15.81 6.37
CA LYS A 32 9.20 -14.44 6.62
C LYS A 32 7.69 -14.53 6.62
N ALA A 33 7.07 -14.42 7.79
CA ALA A 33 5.62 -14.35 7.90
C ALA A 33 5.18 -13.15 7.04
N ASP A 34 4.46 -13.42 5.95
CA ASP A 34 3.79 -12.38 5.19
C ASP A 34 2.79 -11.70 6.12
N THR A 35 3.20 -10.56 6.65
CA THR A 35 2.30 -9.72 7.45
C THR A 35 1.27 -9.16 6.47
N VAL A 36 0.06 -9.70 6.50
CA VAL A 36 -1.07 -9.15 5.75
C VAL A 36 -1.33 -7.76 6.28
N VAL A 37 -0.90 -6.75 5.55
CA VAL A 37 -1.19 -5.35 5.87
C VAL A 37 -2.65 -5.10 5.51
N VAL A 38 -3.50 -5.01 6.52
CA VAL A 38 -4.91 -4.63 6.34
C VAL A 38 -4.98 -3.12 6.23
N GLU A 39 -5.30 -2.61 5.04
CA GLU A 39 -5.51 -1.18 4.83
C GLU A 39 -6.76 -0.70 5.57
N PRO A 40 -6.69 0.41 6.32
CA PRO A 40 -7.83 0.93 7.05
C PRO A 40 -8.89 1.51 6.10
N MET A 41 -10.17 1.25 6.41
CA MET A 41 -11.32 1.78 5.67
C MET A 41 -11.36 3.31 5.69
N TYR A 42 -10.92 3.95 6.78
CA TYR A 42 -10.89 5.41 6.93
C TYR A 42 -9.52 5.87 7.37
N LYS A 43 -9.08 6.99 6.78
CA LYS A 43 -7.85 7.70 7.18
C LYS A 43 -8.16 9.16 7.49
N LEU A 44 -7.46 9.72 8.48
CA LEU A 44 -7.49 11.15 8.80
C LEU A 44 -6.20 11.81 8.31
N TYR A 45 -6.35 12.92 7.64
CA TYR A 45 -5.26 13.74 7.13
C TYR A 45 -5.31 15.11 7.82
N PRO A 46 -4.23 15.52 8.48
CA PRO A 46 -4.17 16.85 9.08
C PRO A 46 -4.21 17.93 7.99
N THR A 47 -4.84 19.04 8.31
CA THR A 47 -4.74 20.26 7.50
C THR A 47 -3.77 21.22 8.18
N THR A 48 -3.52 22.36 7.55
CA THR A 48 -2.74 23.46 8.18
C THR A 48 -3.51 24.18 9.28
N ASN A 49 -4.81 24.00 9.36
CA ASN A 49 -5.62 24.46 10.48
C ASN A 49 -5.59 23.39 11.58
N ASN A 50 -5.11 23.76 12.76
CA ASN A 50 -4.94 22.87 13.90
C ASN A 50 -6.23 22.17 14.37
N TRP A 51 -7.40 22.72 14.01
CA TRP A 51 -8.70 22.22 14.46
C TRP A 51 -9.40 21.31 13.43
N ASN A 52 -8.86 21.23 12.20
CA ASN A 52 -9.51 20.54 11.09
C ASN A 52 -8.66 19.39 10.52
N PHE A 53 -9.36 18.33 10.17
CA PHE A 53 -8.84 17.18 9.44
C PHE A 53 -9.70 16.89 8.24
N LEU A 54 -9.12 16.28 7.21
CA LEU A 54 -9.87 15.58 6.17
C LEU A 54 -9.98 14.10 6.52
N LYS A 55 -11.19 13.57 6.60
CA LYS A 55 -11.46 12.15 6.74
C LYS A 55 -11.77 11.58 5.37
N LEU A 56 -10.98 10.62 4.92
CA LEU A 56 -11.16 9.89 3.68
C LEU A 56 -11.74 8.50 3.97
N ASN A 57 -12.79 8.11 3.23
CA ASN A 57 -13.11 6.70 3.03
C ASN A 57 -12.22 6.17 1.91
N THR A 58 -11.25 5.36 2.28
CA THR A 58 -10.24 4.83 1.35
C THR A 58 -10.81 3.83 0.35
N ALA A 59 -12.02 3.33 0.59
CA ALA A 59 -12.64 2.34 -0.27
C ALA A 59 -13.49 2.94 -1.40
N ASP A 60 -14.04 4.13 -1.22
CA ASP A 60 -15.00 4.72 -2.16
C ASP A 60 -14.74 6.20 -2.50
N GLY A 61 -13.70 6.82 -1.91
CA GLY A 61 -13.26 8.17 -2.23
C GLY A 61 -14.12 9.29 -1.62
N ARG A 62 -15.07 8.99 -0.72
CA ARG A 62 -15.82 10.03 -0.01
C ARG A 62 -14.94 10.72 1.03
N ILE A 63 -15.10 12.04 1.15
CA ILE A 63 -14.28 12.90 2.01
C ILE A 63 -15.17 13.77 2.87
N TRP A 64 -14.76 13.99 4.11
CA TRP A 64 -15.39 14.91 5.06
C TRP A 64 -14.35 15.84 5.64
N ILE A 65 -14.73 17.11 5.89
CA ILE A 65 -14.05 17.95 6.87
C ILE A 65 -14.52 17.50 8.25
N VAL A 66 -13.57 17.29 9.15
CA VAL A 66 -13.80 16.98 10.56
C VAL A 66 -13.20 18.09 11.40
N GLN A 67 -14.00 18.77 12.15
CA GLN A 67 -13.57 19.78 13.12
C GLN A 67 -13.73 19.24 14.55
N TYR A 68 -12.70 19.41 15.35
CA TYR A 68 -12.81 19.16 16.78
C TYR A 68 -12.67 20.47 17.57
N ALA A 69 -13.16 20.47 18.80
CA ALA A 69 -13.02 21.59 19.74
C ALA A 69 -12.84 21.04 21.16
N ILE A 70 -12.14 21.79 22.01
CA ILE A 70 -11.83 21.35 23.38
C ILE A 70 -13.03 21.62 24.31
N ASN A 71 -13.57 22.83 24.31
CA ASN A 71 -14.54 23.29 25.30
C ASN A 71 -15.88 23.73 24.69
N ASP A 72 -16.16 23.41 23.43
CA ASP A 72 -17.36 23.87 22.75
C ASP A 72 -17.89 22.77 21.81
N ASP A 73 -18.94 22.10 22.25
CA ASP A 73 -19.56 21.00 21.50
C ASP A 73 -20.17 21.45 20.18
N SER A 74 -20.66 22.69 20.13
CA SER A 74 -21.26 23.28 18.93
C SER A 74 -20.26 23.45 17.77
N LYS A 75 -18.95 23.42 18.07
CA LYS A 75 -17.85 23.52 17.10
C LYS A 75 -17.30 22.17 16.68
N ARG A 76 -17.90 21.05 17.14
CA ARG A 76 -17.51 19.70 16.71
C ARG A 76 -18.46 19.22 15.62
N PHE A 77 -17.92 18.95 14.45
CA PHE A 77 -18.73 18.47 13.31
C PHE A 77 -17.92 17.66 12.32
N ALA A 78 -18.62 16.91 11.47
CA ALA A 78 -18.08 16.30 10.26
C ALA A 78 -19.04 16.59 9.11
N VAL A 79 -18.57 17.34 8.10
CA VAL A 79 -19.36 17.73 6.91
C VAL A 79 -18.73 17.12 5.66
N ALA A 80 -19.55 16.52 4.81
CA ALA A 80 -19.09 15.90 3.59
C ALA A 80 -18.68 16.94 2.54
N LEU A 81 -17.48 16.78 1.97
CA LEU A 81 -17.01 17.52 0.79
C LEU A 81 -17.61 16.95 -0.49
N ASN A 82 -17.72 15.62 -0.57
CA ASN A 82 -18.48 14.93 -1.61
C ASN A 82 -19.41 13.89 -0.97
N LYS A 83 -20.65 13.85 -1.43
CA LYS A 83 -21.70 12.98 -0.88
C LYS A 83 -21.78 11.62 -1.61
N THR A 84 -21.22 11.54 -2.80
CA THR A 84 -21.30 10.35 -3.67
C THR A 84 -19.96 9.62 -3.72
N SER A 85 -20.04 8.31 -3.91
CA SER A 85 -18.87 7.47 -4.19
C SER A 85 -18.23 7.87 -5.53
N LEU A 86 -16.90 7.85 -5.58
CA LEU A 86 -16.12 8.10 -6.80
C LEU A 86 -15.77 6.81 -7.54
N LEU A 87 -16.25 5.67 -7.07
CA LEU A 87 -16.07 4.39 -7.75
C LEU A 87 -16.79 4.37 -9.11
N PRO A 88 -16.23 3.70 -10.13
CA PRO A 88 -16.98 3.35 -11.31
C PRO A 88 -18.22 2.52 -10.97
N SER A 89 -19.28 2.67 -11.76
CA SER A 89 -20.50 1.88 -11.58
C SER A 89 -20.19 0.38 -11.57
N GLY A 90 -20.81 -0.34 -10.64
CA GLY A 90 -20.61 -1.79 -10.48
C GLY A 90 -19.32 -2.22 -9.79
N THR A 91 -18.45 -1.28 -9.41
CA THR A 91 -17.20 -1.59 -8.71
C THR A 91 -17.44 -1.81 -7.22
N ARG A 92 -16.87 -2.89 -6.66
CA ARG A 92 -16.92 -3.13 -5.21
C ARG A 92 -15.93 -2.23 -4.48
N PRO A 93 -16.33 -1.61 -3.35
CA PRO A 93 -15.41 -0.87 -2.50
C PRO A 93 -14.30 -1.78 -1.94
N SER A 94 -13.06 -1.27 -1.93
CA SER A 94 -11.89 -1.96 -1.36
C SER A 94 -11.05 -0.97 -0.57
N ALA A 95 -10.80 -1.27 0.70
CA ALA A 95 -9.96 -0.42 1.55
C ALA A 95 -8.57 -0.19 0.93
N GLY A 96 -8.06 1.03 1.07
CA GLY A 96 -6.76 1.40 0.49
C GLY A 96 -6.81 1.81 -0.98
N ARG A 97 -7.97 1.76 -1.66
CA ARG A 97 -8.08 2.16 -3.06
C ARG A 97 -7.81 3.65 -3.28
N PHE A 98 -8.31 4.51 -2.40
CA PHE A 98 -8.14 5.95 -2.52
C PHE A 98 -7.13 6.49 -1.52
N ALA A 99 -6.32 7.45 -1.95
CA ALA A 99 -5.36 8.18 -1.11
C ALA A 99 -5.46 9.69 -1.31
N LEU A 100 -5.34 10.47 -0.23
CA LEU A 100 -5.18 11.93 -0.28
C LEU A 100 -3.70 12.27 -0.20
N ILE A 101 -3.25 13.14 -1.11
CA ILE A 101 -1.88 13.62 -1.20
C ILE A 101 -1.91 15.11 -0.92
N PRO A 102 -1.24 15.60 0.13
CA PRO A 102 -1.16 17.03 0.40
C PRO A 102 -0.35 17.74 -0.69
N THR A 103 -0.72 18.99 -0.97
CA THR A 103 0.02 19.84 -1.91
C THR A 103 0.74 20.96 -1.16
N SER A 104 1.58 21.73 -1.85
CA SER A 104 2.16 22.96 -1.30
C SER A 104 1.12 24.07 -1.05
N ASN A 105 -0.03 24.00 -1.73
CA ASN A 105 -1.16 24.89 -1.42
C ASN A 105 -1.92 24.33 -0.22
N ILE A 106 -1.93 25.09 0.87
CA ILE A 106 -2.49 24.68 2.16
C ILE A 106 -3.97 24.30 2.11
N TRP A 107 -4.71 24.77 1.11
CA TRP A 107 -6.14 24.53 0.93
C TRP A 107 -6.45 23.32 0.03
N ASN A 108 -5.43 22.75 -0.61
CA ASN A 108 -5.64 21.74 -1.64
C ASN A 108 -4.93 20.42 -1.34
N PHE A 109 -5.61 19.34 -1.71
CA PHE A 109 -5.07 17.99 -1.80
C PHE A 109 -5.35 17.43 -3.20
N ILE A 110 -4.60 16.42 -3.59
CA ILE A 110 -4.93 15.55 -4.72
C ILE A 110 -5.50 14.26 -4.16
N LEU A 111 -6.70 13.88 -4.55
CA LEU A 111 -7.23 12.55 -4.33
C LEU A 111 -6.84 11.67 -5.52
N LEU A 112 -6.26 10.51 -5.25
CA LEU A 112 -5.84 9.53 -6.24
C LEU A 112 -6.62 8.23 -6.05
N ASP A 113 -7.23 7.71 -7.10
CA ASP A 113 -7.63 6.32 -7.19
C ASP A 113 -6.40 5.49 -7.58
N GLN A 114 -5.84 4.73 -6.65
CA GLN A 114 -4.60 3.97 -6.83
C GLN A 114 -4.78 2.73 -7.72
N VAL A 115 -6.01 2.40 -8.11
CA VAL A 115 -6.32 1.24 -8.95
C VAL A 115 -6.42 1.62 -10.43
N ASP A 116 -7.11 2.73 -10.75
CA ASP A 116 -7.34 3.14 -12.14
C ASP A 116 -6.64 4.47 -12.50
N GLY A 117 -5.96 5.11 -11.55
CA GLY A 117 -5.16 6.31 -11.77
C GLY A 117 -5.95 7.61 -11.89
N ARG A 118 -7.28 7.59 -11.77
CA ARG A 118 -8.09 8.81 -11.80
C ARG A 118 -7.75 9.72 -10.64
N GLN A 119 -7.81 11.02 -10.87
CA GLN A 119 -7.40 12.04 -9.94
C GLN A 119 -8.46 13.12 -9.79
N TRP A 120 -8.52 13.72 -8.60
CA TRP A 120 -9.39 14.85 -8.31
C TRP A 120 -8.62 15.90 -7.51
N GLN A 121 -8.87 17.15 -7.84
CA GLN A 121 -8.52 18.26 -6.96
C GLN A 121 -9.52 18.27 -5.82
N VAL A 122 -9.03 18.28 -4.60
CA VAL A 122 -9.80 18.43 -3.37
C VAL A 122 -9.43 19.76 -2.75
N GLN A 123 -10.33 20.72 -2.78
CA GLN A 123 -10.21 21.98 -2.05
C GLN A 123 -11.08 21.90 -0.80
N TRP A 124 -10.51 22.22 0.33
CA TRP A 124 -11.26 22.34 1.58
C TRP A 124 -11.31 23.80 2.04
N GLY A 125 -12.35 24.16 2.79
CA GLY A 125 -12.55 25.48 3.31
C GLY A 125 -13.50 25.44 4.51
N LEU A 126 -13.59 26.54 5.26
CA LEU A 126 -14.50 26.64 6.41
C LEU A 126 -15.94 26.96 5.98
N LYS A 127 -16.14 27.37 4.74
CA LYS A 127 -17.45 27.64 4.16
C LYS A 127 -17.71 26.60 3.06
N GLU A 128 -18.99 26.26 2.89
CA GLU A 128 -19.41 25.25 1.92
C GLU A 128 -19.05 25.65 0.47
N GLU A 129 -19.16 26.95 0.14
CA GLU A 129 -18.79 27.47 -1.18
C GLU A 129 -17.31 27.37 -1.52
N ASP A 130 -16.44 27.25 -0.52
CA ASP A 130 -15.00 27.15 -0.68
C ASP A 130 -14.54 25.67 -0.82
N ALA A 131 -15.45 24.71 -0.64
CA ALA A 131 -15.16 23.30 -0.60
C ALA A 131 -15.59 22.60 -1.88
N MET A 132 -14.68 21.88 -2.54
CA MET A 132 -14.98 21.16 -3.79
C MET A 132 -14.12 19.92 -3.99
N VAL A 133 -14.67 18.98 -4.75
CA VAL A 133 -13.95 17.81 -5.27
C VAL A 133 -14.20 17.74 -6.77
N LEU A 134 -13.20 18.09 -7.57
CA LEU A 134 -13.29 18.21 -9.02
C LEU A 134 -12.37 17.22 -9.73
N PRO A 135 -12.84 16.49 -10.75
CA PRO A 135 -11.99 15.59 -11.52
C PRO A 135 -10.89 16.37 -12.24
N ILE A 136 -9.68 15.80 -12.27
CA ILE A 136 -8.58 16.28 -13.09
C ILE A 136 -8.56 15.44 -14.36
N PRO A 137 -8.84 16.04 -15.55
CA PRO A 137 -8.82 15.31 -16.81
C PRO A 137 -7.44 14.72 -17.08
N GLN A 138 -7.40 13.49 -17.56
CA GLN A 138 -6.18 12.92 -18.14
C GLN A 138 -6.16 13.24 -19.63
N SER A 139 -5.04 13.78 -20.11
CA SER A 139 -4.76 13.92 -21.55
C SER A 139 -3.88 12.75 -21.96
N ASP A 140 -4.26 12.11 -23.06
CA ASP A 140 -3.46 11.06 -23.71
C ASP A 140 -2.19 11.65 -24.35
#